data_726429ae2695f990e54f358117a00d43
#
_entry.id   726429ae2695f990e54f358117a00d43
#
_cell.length_a   1.000
_cell.length_b   1.000
_cell.length_c   1.000
_cell.angle_alpha   90.00
_cell.angle_beta   90.00
_cell.angle_gamma   90.00
#
_symmetry.space_group_name_H-M   'P 1'
#
loop_
_entity.id
_entity.type
_entity.pdbx_description
1 polymer ?
#
loop_
_entity_poly.entity_id
_entity_poly.type
_entity_poly.pdbx_seq_one_letter_code
_entity_poly.pdbx_strand_id
1 'polypeptide(L)'
;MAELPNLRPEPRPQLATTVSDPEGQVRVRFAPSPSGPLHVGNARTALFNWLFARGHDGQFILRIEDTDAARSALEYEQAIMQDLAWLGLEWDEGPDRGGPAGPYRQSDRLAIYRAQAETLIGDGIAYPCFCAAERLSAEQELARRNHQPYRYSGACRAIEPAAAARRRAAGEPCTIRFCTPVGPIAVHDRLRGTLTFDGADFGDLILLKSDGVAAYNFAVVVDDALMGITHVIRGDDHLANTPKQILLFDALGFPRPDYLHLPPVVGSDGRPLAKREGGASLAALRGAGILPGALNQYLATLGWAQTDSDIPVELERLAADFTTAKLSHRPAHHDEERLHHFQRLHLRRLPTDLLAHLCIPFLQRAGFVATPPSPAEQERVTAIVVALHDEIHHLPDLPEQIAYLFRPPAAEAIARRLAPAPDAATATIRAAATASGLTGRAFFLPVRLALTGRDHGPDLATLLMLLGTTEARARLLAIRHHLPR
;
A
#
# COMPACT_ATOMS: atom_id res chain seq x y z
N MET A 1 0.68 -35.76 -39.91
CA MET A 1 0.49 -34.46 -39.22
C MET A 1 -0.68 -33.79 -39.91
N ALA A 2 -1.87 -33.84 -39.29
CA ALA A 2 -3.01 -33.17 -39.82
C ALA A 2 -2.95 -31.71 -39.41
N GLU A 3 -2.98 -30.79 -40.37
CA GLU A 3 -3.08 -29.35 -40.14
C GLU A 3 -4.41 -29.08 -39.41
N LEU A 4 -4.30 -28.46 -38.21
CA LEU A 4 -5.48 -27.99 -37.52
C LEU A 4 -6.06 -26.78 -38.26
N PRO A 5 -7.38 -26.69 -38.44
CA PRO A 5 -8.02 -25.60 -39.14
C PRO A 5 -7.75 -24.29 -38.39
N ASN A 6 -7.42 -23.24 -39.14
CA ASN A 6 -7.15 -21.88 -38.67
C ASN A 6 -8.49 -21.26 -38.25
N LEU A 7 -8.91 -21.59 -37.00
CA LEU A 7 -10.15 -21.09 -36.41
C LEU A 7 -9.93 -19.63 -35.95
N ARG A 8 -10.15 -18.69 -36.86
CA ARG A 8 -10.54 -17.34 -36.44
C ARG A 8 -12.02 -17.41 -36.07
N PRO A 9 -12.40 -17.21 -34.80
CA PRO A 9 -13.81 -17.11 -34.45
C PRO A 9 -14.42 -15.89 -35.15
N GLU A 10 -15.58 -16.06 -35.78
CA GLU A 10 -16.38 -14.92 -36.21
C GLU A 10 -16.78 -14.05 -35.00
N PRO A 11 -16.91 -12.73 -35.18
CA PRO A 11 -17.34 -11.86 -34.10
C PRO A 11 -18.71 -12.29 -33.60
N ARG A 12 -18.78 -12.64 -32.31
CA ARG A 12 -20.01 -13.10 -31.66
C ARG A 12 -21.01 -11.98 -31.45
N PRO A 13 -22.33 -12.28 -31.51
CA PRO A 13 -23.31 -11.35 -30.97
C PRO A 13 -23.02 -11.12 -29.45
N GLN A 14 -22.88 -9.88 -29.04
CA GLN A 14 -22.67 -9.48 -27.67
C GLN A 14 -23.77 -10.06 -26.77
N LEU A 15 -23.42 -10.97 -25.87
CA LEU A 15 -24.29 -11.38 -24.77
C LEU A 15 -24.59 -10.14 -23.93
N ALA A 16 -25.87 -9.81 -23.85
CA ALA A 16 -26.42 -8.65 -23.16
C ALA A 16 -26.28 -8.77 -21.63
N THR A 17 -25.05 -8.61 -21.12
CA THR A 17 -24.73 -8.32 -19.72
C THR A 17 -23.42 -7.52 -19.62
N THR A 18 -23.08 -6.78 -20.66
CA THR A 18 -22.11 -5.71 -20.52
C THR A 18 -22.81 -4.57 -19.79
N VAL A 19 -22.27 -4.18 -18.65
CA VAL A 19 -22.55 -2.87 -18.09
C VAL A 19 -22.35 -1.90 -19.27
N SER A 20 -23.43 -1.25 -19.71
CA SER A 20 -23.38 -0.29 -20.80
C SER A 20 -22.39 0.79 -20.37
N ASP A 21 -21.20 0.75 -21.01
CA ASP A 21 -20.21 1.79 -20.81
C ASP A 21 -20.85 3.11 -21.24
N PRO A 22 -21.01 4.10 -20.33
CA PRO A 22 -21.30 5.45 -20.75
C PRO A 22 -20.06 5.90 -21.53
N GLU A 23 -20.16 5.98 -22.84
CA GLU A 23 -19.20 6.31 -23.87
C GLU A 23 -17.82 6.79 -23.34
N GLY A 24 -16.86 5.87 -23.20
CA GLY A 24 -15.46 6.22 -23.00
C GLY A 24 -15.01 6.52 -21.57
N GLN A 25 -15.81 6.22 -20.52
CA GLN A 25 -15.40 6.45 -19.14
C GLN A 25 -14.26 5.51 -18.71
N VAL A 26 -13.19 6.07 -18.15
CA VAL A 26 -12.09 5.30 -17.58
C VAL A 26 -12.56 4.46 -16.39
N ARG A 27 -12.27 3.16 -16.41
CA ARG A 27 -12.53 2.25 -15.30
C ARG A 27 -11.26 1.46 -14.98
N VAL A 28 -10.78 1.60 -13.77
CA VAL A 28 -9.59 0.90 -13.26
C VAL A 28 -9.94 0.13 -11.99
N ARG A 29 -9.04 -0.76 -11.60
CA ARG A 29 -9.25 -1.55 -10.38
C ARG A 29 -7.97 -1.74 -9.58
N PHE A 30 -8.12 -1.73 -8.27
CA PHE A 30 -7.18 -2.36 -7.37
C PHE A 30 -7.74 -3.73 -6.98
N ALA A 31 -6.96 -4.78 -7.21
CA ALA A 31 -7.44 -6.15 -7.09
C ALA A 31 -6.49 -6.99 -6.19
N PRO A 32 -6.45 -6.69 -4.87
CA PRO A 32 -5.56 -7.39 -3.96
C PRO A 32 -6.08 -8.77 -3.58
N SER A 33 -5.17 -9.75 -3.42
CA SER A 33 -5.46 -10.97 -2.70
C SER A 33 -5.35 -10.71 -1.19
N PRO A 34 -6.35 -11.07 -0.36
CA PRO A 34 -6.33 -10.79 1.08
C PRO A 34 -5.47 -11.82 1.83
N SER A 35 -4.18 -11.87 1.51
CA SER A 35 -3.19 -12.81 2.06
C SER A 35 -2.21 -12.16 3.05
N GLY A 36 -2.42 -10.92 3.41
CA GLY A 36 -1.61 -10.15 4.36
C GLY A 36 -1.89 -8.64 4.29
N PRO A 37 -1.28 -7.85 5.18
CA PRO A 37 -1.45 -6.41 5.21
C PRO A 37 -0.88 -5.76 3.94
N LEU A 38 -1.40 -4.57 3.59
CA LEU A 38 -0.83 -3.77 2.51
C LEU A 38 0.58 -3.29 2.87
N HIS A 39 1.44 -3.23 1.86
CA HIS A 39 2.77 -2.66 1.95
C HIS A 39 2.92 -1.51 0.94
N VAL A 40 4.01 -0.73 1.06
CA VAL A 40 4.30 0.45 0.22
C VAL A 40 4.10 0.17 -1.28
N GLY A 41 4.53 -1.00 -1.79
CA GLY A 41 4.37 -1.35 -3.22
C GLY A 41 2.92 -1.51 -3.66
N ASN A 42 2.09 -2.21 -2.84
CA ASN A 42 0.65 -2.35 -3.12
C ASN A 42 -0.07 -1.00 -3.00
N ALA A 43 0.25 -0.22 -1.95
CA ALA A 43 -0.33 1.10 -1.74
C ALA A 43 -0.04 2.06 -2.89
N ARG A 44 1.21 2.05 -3.42
CA ARG A 44 1.56 2.80 -4.63
C ARG A 44 0.70 2.38 -5.83
N THR A 45 0.51 1.07 -6.02
CA THR A 45 -0.31 0.56 -7.13
C THR A 45 -1.77 1.00 -6.97
N ALA A 46 -2.32 0.94 -5.76
CA ALA A 46 -3.66 1.44 -5.46
C ALA A 46 -3.76 2.94 -5.72
N LEU A 47 -2.79 3.72 -5.22
CA LEU A 47 -2.73 5.17 -5.44
C LEU A 47 -2.70 5.52 -6.94
N PHE A 48 -1.86 4.86 -7.74
CA PHE A 48 -1.75 5.18 -9.17
C PHE A 48 -3.03 4.83 -9.95
N ASN A 49 -3.74 3.75 -9.58
CA ASN A 49 -5.08 3.48 -10.12
C ASN A 49 -6.06 4.58 -9.73
N TRP A 50 -6.08 4.99 -8.46
CA TRP A 50 -6.96 6.03 -7.96
C TRP A 50 -6.68 7.39 -8.64
N LEU A 51 -5.39 7.79 -8.71
CA LEU A 51 -4.99 9.04 -9.39
C LEU A 51 -5.39 9.03 -10.87
N PHE A 52 -5.21 7.89 -11.55
CA PHE A 52 -5.57 7.74 -12.94
C PHE A 52 -7.09 7.85 -13.13
N ALA A 53 -7.88 7.19 -12.27
CA ALA A 53 -9.33 7.31 -12.32
C ALA A 53 -9.79 8.77 -12.10
N ARG A 54 -9.35 9.38 -11.00
CA ARG A 54 -9.77 10.75 -10.64
C ARG A 54 -9.30 11.81 -11.65
N GLY A 55 -8.10 11.63 -12.20
CA GLY A 55 -7.58 12.54 -13.25
C GLY A 55 -8.30 12.44 -14.61
N HIS A 56 -9.18 11.44 -14.79
CA HIS A 56 -9.95 11.22 -16.01
C HIS A 56 -11.47 11.14 -15.75
N ASP A 57 -11.96 11.66 -14.62
CA ASP A 57 -13.37 11.54 -14.20
C ASP A 57 -13.92 10.11 -14.27
N GLY A 58 -13.02 9.14 -14.06
CA GLY A 58 -13.28 7.72 -14.15
C GLY A 58 -13.65 7.08 -12.83
N GLN A 59 -13.78 5.75 -12.85
CA GLN A 59 -14.14 4.94 -11.69
C GLN A 59 -12.99 4.08 -11.20
N PHE A 60 -12.85 3.99 -9.89
CA PHE A 60 -11.89 3.16 -9.18
C PHE A 60 -12.62 2.04 -8.45
N ILE A 61 -12.37 0.79 -8.83
CA ILE A 61 -13.06 -0.41 -8.35
C ILE A 61 -12.14 -1.18 -7.41
N LEU A 62 -12.68 -1.59 -6.26
CA LEU A 62 -12.01 -2.53 -5.35
C LEU A 62 -12.56 -3.94 -5.60
N ARG A 63 -11.69 -4.86 -6.05
CA ARG A 63 -12.02 -6.29 -6.21
C ARG A 63 -11.14 -7.14 -5.30
N ILE A 64 -11.74 -8.04 -4.55
CA ILE A 64 -11.02 -8.97 -3.66
C ILE A 64 -10.78 -10.30 -4.40
N GLU A 65 -9.49 -10.65 -4.56
CA GLU A 65 -9.08 -11.89 -5.23
C GLU A 65 -8.79 -12.99 -4.20
N ASP A 66 -9.85 -13.59 -3.68
CA ASP A 66 -9.88 -14.55 -2.58
C ASP A 66 -10.11 -16.01 -3.04
N THR A 67 -9.78 -16.34 -4.27
CA THR A 67 -9.91 -17.72 -4.83
C THR A 67 -9.01 -18.74 -4.16
N ASP A 68 -7.98 -18.32 -3.42
CA ASP A 68 -7.14 -19.20 -2.59
C ASP A 68 -7.59 -19.12 -1.13
N ALA A 69 -8.61 -19.91 -0.77
CA ALA A 69 -9.22 -19.90 0.55
C ALA A 69 -8.22 -20.23 1.69
N ALA A 70 -7.14 -20.99 1.39
CA ALA A 70 -6.12 -21.35 2.40
C ALA A 70 -5.25 -20.14 2.81
N ARG A 71 -5.14 -19.12 1.95
CA ARG A 71 -4.34 -17.91 2.20
C ARG A 71 -5.16 -16.65 2.38
N SER A 72 -6.46 -16.71 2.15
CA SER A 72 -7.38 -15.58 2.24
C SER A 72 -8.05 -15.56 3.60
N ALA A 73 -8.01 -14.41 4.28
CA ALA A 73 -8.68 -14.19 5.55
C ALA A 73 -9.48 -12.89 5.52
N LEU A 74 -10.68 -12.94 6.10
CA LEU A 74 -11.56 -11.77 6.20
C LEU A 74 -10.89 -10.60 6.93
N GLU A 75 -10.04 -10.90 7.90
CA GLU A 75 -9.27 -9.89 8.64
C GLU A 75 -8.35 -9.08 7.73
N TYR A 76 -7.72 -9.73 6.73
CA TYR A 76 -6.87 -9.02 5.77
C TYR A 76 -7.68 -8.20 4.77
N GLU A 77 -8.85 -8.66 4.36
CA GLU A 77 -9.77 -7.88 3.54
C GLU A 77 -10.18 -6.59 4.26
N GLN A 78 -10.60 -6.70 5.53
CA GLN A 78 -10.95 -5.56 6.36
C GLN A 78 -9.77 -4.60 6.55
N ALA A 79 -8.57 -5.13 6.79
CA ALA A 79 -7.37 -4.33 6.92
C ALA A 79 -7.03 -3.57 5.63
N ILE A 80 -7.17 -4.21 4.45
CA ILE A 80 -6.98 -3.57 3.15
C ILE A 80 -7.95 -2.40 2.98
N MET A 81 -9.24 -2.59 3.25
CA MET A 81 -10.23 -1.53 3.15
C MET A 81 -9.96 -0.38 4.13
N GLN A 82 -9.58 -0.69 5.36
CA GLN A 82 -9.18 0.31 6.36
C GLN A 82 -7.95 1.10 5.94
N ASP A 83 -6.94 0.45 5.36
CA ASP A 83 -5.73 1.09 4.90
C ASP A 83 -6.00 2.02 3.70
N LEU A 84 -6.82 1.58 2.73
CA LEU A 84 -7.24 2.42 1.60
C LEU A 84 -8.06 3.64 2.07
N ALA A 85 -9.03 3.43 2.97
CA ALA A 85 -9.83 4.50 3.54
C ALA A 85 -8.96 5.49 4.34
N TRP A 86 -7.96 5.01 5.08
CA TRP A 86 -7.00 5.86 5.80
C TRP A 86 -6.16 6.71 4.84
N LEU A 87 -5.79 6.17 3.66
CA LEU A 87 -5.10 6.94 2.62
C LEU A 87 -6.02 7.91 1.89
N GLY A 88 -7.35 7.85 2.08
CA GLY A 88 -8.33 8.63 1.31
C GLY A 88 -8.57 8.07 -0.09
N LEU A 89 -8.14 6.84 -0.38
CA LEU A 89 -8.32 6.18 -1.68
C LEU A 89 -9.69 5.50 -1.74
N GLU A 90 -10.75 6.30 -1.75
CA GLU A 90 -12.12 5.81 -1.81
C GLU A 90 -12.42 5.18 -3.17
N TRP A 91 -13.04 3.99 -3.15
CA TRP A 91 -13.51 3.28 -4.34
C TRP A 91 -14.98 3.54 -4.62
N ASP A 92 -15.33 3.50 -5.89
CA ASP A 92 -16.71 3.75 -6.35
C ASP A 92 -17.57 2.49 -6.27
N GLU A 93 -16.97 1.33 -6.57
CA GLU A 93 -17.60 0.02 -6.50
C GLU A 93 -16.69 -0.95 -5.72
N GLY A 94 -17.28 -1.82 -4.90
CA GLY A 94 -16.51 -2.77 -4.10
C GLY A 94 -17.35 -3.67 -3.21
N PRO A 95 -16.71 -4.55 -2.41
CA PRO A 95 -17.40 -5.59 -1.64
C PRO A 95 -18.35 -5.06 -0.56
N ASP A 96 -18.12 -3.84 -0.08
CA ASP A 96 -18.93 -3.15 0.95
C ASP A 96 -19.88 -2.11 0.37
N ARG A 97 -19.54 -1.51 -0.76
CA ARG A 97 -20.36 -0.47 -1.43
C ARG A 97 -21.33 -1.05 -2.46
N GLY A 98 -21.05 -2.28 -2.95
CA GLY A 98 -21.77 -2.84 -4.07
C GLY A 98 -21.48 -2.12 -5.37
N GLY A 99 -22.40 -2.19 -6.33
CA GLY A 99 -22.32 -1.58 -7.63
C GLY A 99 -22.90 -2.47 -8.74
N PRO A 100 -23.01 -1.98 -9.98
CA PRO A 100 -23.68 -2.67 -11.08
C PRO A 100 -22.92 -3.91 -11.58
N ALA A 101 -21.60 -3.98 -11.35
CA ALA A 101 -20.74 -5.06 -11.83
C ALA A 101 -20.47 -6.15 -10.76
N GLY A 102 -21.16 -6.10 -9.63
CA GLY A 102 -20.99 -7.05 -8.52
C GLY A 102 -21.35 -8.50 -8.87
N PRO A 103 -21.00 -9.42 -7.95
CA PRO A 103 -20.25 -9.24 -6.71
C PRO A 103 -18.75 -8.93 -6.93
N TYR A 104 -18.09 -8.37 -5.89
CA TYR A 104 -16.69 -7.90 -5.99
C TYR A 104 -15.69 -8.79 -5.23
N ARG A 105 -16.13 -9.93 -4.70
CA ARG A 105 -15.27 -11.03 -4.23
C ARG A 105 -15.26 -12.15 -5.24
N GLN A 106 -14.10 -12.66 -5.58
CA GLN A 106 -13.99 -13.76 -6.56
C GLN A 106 -14.66 -15.04 -6.07
N SER A 107 -14.63 -15.32 -4.77
CA SER A 107 -15.35 -16.45 -4.16
C SER A 107 -16.86 -16.42 -4.41
N ASP A 108 -17.46 -15.25 -4.54
CA ASP A 108 -18.90 -15.08 -4.81
C ASP A 108 -19.25 -15.21 -6.31
N ARG A 109 -18.24 -15.34 -7.20
CA ARG A 109 -18.38 -15.32 -8.66
C ARG A 109 -18.20 -16.69 -9.31
N LEU A 110 -18.09 -17.77 -8.56
CA LEU A 110 -17.79 -19.11 -9.07
C LEU A 110 -18.77 -19.58 -10.14
N ALA A 111 -20.06 -19.23 -10.03
CA ALA A 111 -21.07 -19.56 -11.02
C ALA A 111 -20.80 -18.86 -12.38
N ILE A 112 -20.35 -17.61 -12.34
CA ILE A 112 -19.98 -16.82 -13.52
C ILE A 112 -18.80 -17.48 -14.24
N TYR A 113 -17.74 -17.84 -13.50
CA TYR A 113 -16.58 -18.50 -14.11
C TYR A 113 -16.94 -19.84 -14.72
N ARG A 114 -17.79 -20.64 -14.06
CA ARG A 114 -18.26 -21.92 -14.61
C ARG A 114 -19.02 -21.71 -15.91
N ALA A 115 -19.93 -20.74 -15.97
CA ALA A 115 -20.68 -20.44 -17.19
C ALA A 115 -19.75 -20.05 -18.35
N GLN A 116 -18.74 -19.21 -18.11
CA GLN A 116 -17.77 -18.82 -19.14
C GLN A 116 -16.88 -20.00 -19.58
N ALA A 117 -16.49 -20.89 -18.67
CA ALA A 117 -15.72 -22.07 -19.00
C ALA A 117 -16.57 -23.08 -19.86
N GLU A 118 -17.86 -23.25 -19.52
CA GLU A 118 -18.75 -24.08 -20.31
C GLU A 118 -18.95 -23.52 -21.74
N THR A 119 -19.04 -22.21 -21.90
CA THR A 119 -19.07 -21.58 -23.24
C THR A 119 -17.83 -21.96 -24.04
N LEU A 120 -16.64 -21.86 -23.47
CA LEU A 120 -15.39 -22.22 -24.16
C LEU A 120 -15.29 -23.72 -24.47
N ILE A 121 -15.88 -24.58 -23.62
CA ILE A 121 -16.00 -26.03 -23.94
C ILE A 121 -16.94 -26.26 -25.12
N GLY A 122 -18.11 -25.60 -25.12
CA GLY A 122 -19.09 -25.68 -26.22
C GLY A 122 -18.52 -25.24 -27.55
N ASP A 123 -17.62 -24.26 -27.54
CA ASP A 123 -16.92 -23.76 -28.73
C ASP A 123 -15.71 -24.64 -29.15
N GLY A 124 -15.38 -25.69 -28.39
CA GLY A 124 -14.21 -26.54 -28.65
C GLY A 124 -12.86 -25.87 -28.36
N ILE A 125 -12.87 -24.71 -27.68
CA ILE A 125 -11.67 -23.93 -27.32
C ILE A 125 -11.11 -24.38 -25.97
N ALA A 126 -11.92 -25.01 -25.13
CA ALA A 126 -11.52 -25.62 -23.87
C ALA A 126 -11.97 -27.07 -23.79
N TYR A 127 -11.37 -27.85 -22.91
CA TYR A 127 -11.65 -29.25 -22.73
C TYR A 127 -11.45 -29.73 -21.30
N PRO A 128 -12.17 -30.80 -20.87
CA PRO A 128 -11.92 -31.44 -19.58
C PRO A 128 -10.63 -32.27 -19.62
N CYS A 129 -9.79 -32.07 -18.62
CA CYS A 129 -8.54 -32.80 -18.39
C CYS A 129 -8.69 -33.70 -17.18
N PHE A 130 -8.55 -35.02 -17.38
CA PHE A 130 -8.68 -36.06 -16.36
C PHE A 130 -7.33 -36.65 -15.92
N CYS A 131 -6.23 -35.92 -16.14
CA CYS A 131 -4.92 -36.37 -15.70
C CYS A 131 -4.85 -36.40 -14.17
N ALA A 132 -4.42 -37.53 -13.62
CA ALA A 132 -4.16 -37.68 -12.20
C ALA A 132 -3.03 -36.73 -11.73
N ALA A 133 -3.10 -36.27 -10.50
CA ALA A 133 -2.14 -35.37 -9.92
C ALA A 133 -0.69 -35.94 -9.92
N GLU A 134 -0.58 -37.25 -9.68
CA GLU A 134 0.70 -37.98 -9.68
C GLU A 134 1.39 -37.92 -11.05
N ARG A 135 0.61 -38.06 -12.12
CA ARG A 135 1.14 -37.96 -13.48
C ARG A 135 1.65 -36.54 -13.76
N LEU A 136 0.85 -35.52 -13.42
CA LEU A 136 1.24 -34.12 -13.64
C LEU A 136 2.48 -33.76 -12.81
N SER A 137 2.58 -34.25 -11.58
CA SER A 137 3.73 -34.07 -10.73
C SER A 137 4.99 -34.75 -11.29
N ALA A 138 4.85 -35.96 -11.86
CA ALA A 138 5.95 -36.66 -12.52
C ALA A 138 6.44 -35.92 -13.77
N GLU A 139 5.51 -35.37 -14.60
CA GLU A 139 5.85 -34.54 -15.76
C GLU A 139 6.59 -33.24 -15.32
N GLN A 140 6.15 -32.59 -14.23
CA GLN A 140 6.80 -31.41 -13.68
C GLN A 140 8.22 -31.73 -13.18
N GLU A 141 8.38 -32.83 -12.45
CA GLU A 141 9.68 -33.23 -11.91
C GLU A 141 10.64 -33.59 -13.03
N LEU A 142 10.16 -34.27 -14.11
CA LEU A 142 10.98 -34.55 -15.28
C LEU A 142 11.46 -33.26 -15.98
N ALA A 143 10.56 -32.29 -16.15
CA ALA A 143 10.93 -31.00 -16.72
C ALA A 143 11.98 -30.28 -15.87
N ARG A 144 11.80 -30.29 -14.54
CA ARG A 144 12.74 -29.71 -13.56
C ARG A 144 14.14 -30.36 -13.64
N ARG A 145 14.19 -31.70 -13.73
CA ARG A 145 15.46 -32.44 -13.88
C ARG A 145 16.19 -32.10 -15.18
N ASN A 146 15.41 -31.83 -16.25
CA ASN A 146 15.93 -31.44 -17.55
C ASN A 146 16.23 -29.95 -17.67
N HIS A 147 16.09 -29.17 -16.59
CA HIS A 147 16.20 -27.69 -16.60
C HIS A 147 15.31 -27.01 -17.64
N GLN A 148 14.13 -27.60 -17.90
CA GLN A 148 13.14 -27.06 -18.83
C GLN A 148 11.91 -26.51 -18.06
N PRO A 149 11.29 -25.42 -18.54
CA PRO A 149 10.01 -24.99 -17.99
C PRO A 149 8.96 -26.07 -18.24
N TYR A 150 8.16 -26.37 -17.20
CA TYR A 150 7.07 -27.34 -17.35
C TYR A 150 5.98 -26.78 -18.25
N ARG A 151 5.57 -27.60 -19.20
CA ARG A 151 4.42 -27.38 -20.09
C ARG A 151 3.55 -28.62 -20.08
N TYR A 152 2.26 -28.45 -19.88
CA TYR A 152 1.33 -29.58 -19.95
C TYR A 152 1.35 -30.20 -21.34
N SER A 153 1.44 -31.52 -21.41
CA SER A 153 1.61 -32.29 -22.64
C SER A 153 0.40 -32.28 -23.60
N GLY A 154 -0.77 -31.79 -23.17
CA GLY A 154 -1.99 -31.83 -23.94
C GLY A 154 -2.66 -33.21 -23.99
N ALA A 155 -2.28 -34.12 -23.10
CA ALA A 155 -2.70 -35.54 -23.18
C ALA A 155 -4.20 -35.80 -23.24
N CYS A 156 -5.03 -34.91 -22.67
CA CYS A 156 -6.50 -35.04 -22.72
C CYS A 156 -7.14 -34.26 -23.88
N ARG A 157 -6.37 -33.52 -24.65
CA ARG A 157 -6.89 -32.71 -25.78
C ARG A 157 -7.53 -33.57 -26.88
N ALA A 158 -7.02 -34.78 -27.07
CA ALA A 158 -7.51 -35.73 -28.09
C ALA A 158 -8.69 -36.58 -27.61
N ILE A 159 -9.19 -36.41 -26.38
CA ILE A 159 -10.38 -37.15 -25.92
C ILE A 159 -11.59 -36.64 -26.68
N GLU A 160 -12.34 -37.59 -27.28
CA GLU A 160 -13.55 -37.26 -28.02
C GLU A 160 -14.57 -36.54 -27.12
N PRO A 161 -15.17 -35.39 -27.55
CA PRO A 161 -16.02 -34.55 -26.70
C PRO A 161 -17.18 -35.30 -26.01
N ALA A 162 -17.85 -36.22 -26.70
CA ALA A 162 -18.92 -37.02 -26.10
C ALA A 162 -18.40 -38.01 -25.05
N ALA A 163 -17.17 -38.53 -25.20
CA ALA A 163 -16.53 -39.35 -24.18
C ALA A 163 -16.15 -38.53 -22.95
N ALA A 164 -15.61 -37.33 -23.17
CA ALA A 164 -15.28 -36.40 -22.08
C ALA A 164 -16.55 -35.99 -21.33
N ALA A 165 -17.65 -35.69 -22.04
CA ALA A 165 -18.93 -35.35 -21.42
C ALA A 165 -19.49 -36.49 -20.56
N ARG A 166 -19.42 -37.74 -21.04
CA ARG A 166 -19.85 -38.93 -20.25
C ARG A 166 -19.04 -39.10 -18.97
N ARG A 167 -17.72 -38.90 -19.01
CA ARG A 167 -16.83 -38.99 -17.81
C ARG A 167 -17.20 -37.92 -16.82
N ARG A 168 -17.42 -36.66 -17.26
CA ARG A 168 -17.88 -35.57 -16.38
C ARG A 168 -19.25 -35.88 -15.77
N ALA A 169 -20.20 -36.35 -16.54
CA ALA A 169 -21.53 -36.73 -16.06
C ALA A 169 -21.50 -37.89 -15.05
N ALA A 170 -20.50 -38.76 -15.13
CA ALA A 170 -20.23 -39.82 -14.16
C ALA A 170 -19.55 -39.29 -12.89
N GLY A 171 -19.28 -38.00 -12.77
CA GLY A 171 -18.67 -37.38 -11.61
C GLY A 171 -17.14 -37.56 -11.52
N GLU A 172 -16.47 -37.96 -12.63
CA GLU A 172 -15.02 -38.10 -12.62
C GLU A 172 -14.37 -36.72 -12.44
N PRO A 173 -13.46 -36.55 -11.41
CA PRO A 173 -12.79 -35.29 -11.18
C PRO A 173 -12.01 -34.82 -12.41
N CYS A 174 -12.21 -33.58 -12.82
CA CYS A 174 -11.50 -33.03 -13.98
C CYS A 174 -11.16 -31.55 -13.77
N THR A 175 -10.09 -31.12 -14.40
CA THR A 175 -9.68 -29.75 -14.55
C THR A 175 -10.09 -29.24 -15.92
N ILE A 176 -10.67 -28.07 -16.07
CA ILE A 176 -10.96 -27.47 -17.38
C ILE A 176 -9.74 -26.73 -17.86
N ARG A 177 -9.29 -27.05 -19.09
CA ARG A 177 -8.13 -26.41 -19.70
C ARG A 177 -8.51 -25.72 -21.02
N PHE A 178 -7.84 -24.58 -21.22
CA PHE A 178 -7.87 -23.81 -22.46
C PHE A 178 -6.88 -24.41 -23.48
N CYS A 179 -7.31 -24.60 -24.72
CA CYS A 179 -6.44 -24.98 -25.82
C CYS A 179 -5.57 -23.78 -26.22
N THR A 180 -4.39 -23.64 -25.62
CA THR A 180 -3.52 -22.53 -25.92
C THR A 180 -3.02 -22.58 -27.37
N PRO A 181 -3.28 -21.55 -28.19
CA PRO A 181 -2.77 -21.49 -29.55
C PRO A 181 -1.25 -21.27 -29.55
N VAL A 182 -0.60 -21.87 -30.56
CA VAL A 182 0.82 -21.66 -30.83
C VAL A 182 0.99 -20.41 -31.68
N GLY A 183 2.05 -19.63 -31.44
CA GLY A 183 2.39 -18.49 -32.27
C GLY A 183 2.56 -17.20 -31.45
N PRO A 184 2.92 -16.10 -32.13
CA PRO A 184 3.28 -14.85 -31.48
C PRO A 184 2.07 -14.16 -30.85
N ILE A 185 2.26 -13.65 -29.63
CA ILE A 185 1.28 -12.88 -28.86
C ILE A 185 1.89 -11.52 -28.59
N ALA A 186 1.35 -10.48 -29.21
CA ALA A 186 1.77 -9.10 -28.95
C ALA A 186 1.08 -8.55 -27.72
N VAL A 187 1.87 -8.05 -26.77
CA VAL A 187 1.43 -7.31 -25.58
C VAL A 187 1.82 -5.86 -25.78
N HIS A 188 0.82 -5.00 -25.89
CA HIS A 188 1.05 -3.56 -25.94
C HIS A 188 0.93 -3.00 -24.52
N ASP A 189 2.06 -2.57 -23.98
CA ASP A 189 2.13 -1.96 -22.65
C ASP A 189 2.46 -0.47 -22.77
N ARG A 190 1.68 0.37 -22.09
CA ARG A 190 1.84 1.83 -22.19
C ARG A 190 3.18 2.32 -21.62
N LEU A 191 3.80 1.55 -20.72
CA LEU A 191 5.10 1.89 -20.14
C LEU A 191 6.25 1.10 -20.77
N ARG A 192 6.04 -0.20 -21.06
CA ARG A 192 7.10 -1.10 -21.58
C ARG A 192 7.18 -1.14 -23.10
N GLY A 193 6.21 -0.54 -23.80
CA GLY A 193 6.10 -0.66 -25.25
C GLY A 193 5.52 -2.00 -25.70
N THR A 194 5.82 -2.42 -26.91
CA THR A 194 5.34 -3.70 -27.44
C THR A 194 6.32 -4.83 -27.11
N LEU A 195 5.81 -5.85 -26.44
CA LEU A 195 6.50 -7.09 -26.11
C LEU A 195 5.87 -8.25 -26.86
N THR A 196 6.68 -9.20 -27.34
CA THR A 196 6.20 -10.40 -28.04
C THR A 196 6.51 -11.65 -27.22
N PHE A 197 5.52 -12.50 -27.05
CA PHE A 197 5.61 -13.82 -26.41
C PHE A 197 5.19 -14.90 -27.40
N ASP A 198 5.52 -16.16 -27.11
CA ASP A 198 5.01 -17.27 -27.93
C ASP A 198 4.02 -18.12 -27.10
N GLY A 199 2.83 -18.40 -27.67
CA GLY A 199 1.85 -19.26 -27.05
C GLY A 199 2.36 -20.67 -26.75
N ALA A 200 3.32 -21.16 -27.57
CA ALA A 200 4.00 -22.44 -27.32
C ALA A 200 4.71 -22.49 -25.96
N ASP A 201 5.04 -21.35 -25.37
CA ASP A 201 5.74 -21.29 -24.10
C ASP A 201 4.86 -21.60 -22.87
N PHE A 202 3.57 -21.54 -22.99
CA PHE A 202 2.65 -21.63 -21.83
C PHE A 202 2.04 -23.02 -21.62
N GLY A 203 1.88 -23.85 -22.66
CA GLY A 203 1.05 -25.04 -22.61
C GLY A 203 -0.43 -24.70 -22.36
N ASP A 204 -1.29 -25.72 -22.21
CA ASP A 204 -2.73 -25.49 -22.00
C ASP A 204 -3.04 -24.96 -20.62
N LEU A 205 -3.59 -23.74 -20.57
CA LEU A 205 -3.88 -23.04 -19.35
C LEU A 205 -5.04 -23.69 -18.57
N ILE A 206 -4.93 -23.73 -17.26
CA ILE A 206 -6.06 -24.12 -16.41
C ILE A 206 -7.05 -22.95 -16.33
N LEU A 207 -8.34 -23.25 -16.63
CA LEU A 207 -9.45 -22.33 -16.42
C LEU A 207 -10.12 -22.60 -15.07
N LEU A 208 -10.55 -23.86 -14.85
CA LEU A 208 -11.13 -24.31 -13.59
C LEU A 208 -10.29 -25.47 -13.03
N LYS A 209 -9.99 -25.43 -11.76
CA LYS A 209 -9.38 -26.52 -11.01
C LYS A 209 -10.38 -27.65 -10.80
N SER A 210 -9.95 -28.81 -10.34
CA SER A 210 -10.82 -29.98 -10.08
C SER A 210 -11.85 -29.77 -8.97
N ASP A 211 -11.61 -28.81 -8.09
CA ASP A 211 -12.56 -28.35 -7.06
C ASP A 211 -13.59 -27.34 -7.58
N GLY A 212 -13.48 -26.95 -8.85
CA GLY A 212 -14.35 -25.99 -9.53
C GLY A 212 -14.00 -24.53 -9.28
N VAL A 213 -12.88 -24.27 -8.59
CA VAL A 213 -12.36 -22.90 -8.38
C VAL A 213 -11.64 -22.41 -9.64
N ALA A 214 -11.89 -21.18 -10.03
CA ALA A 214 -11.24 -20.57 -11.19
C ALA A 214 -9.74 -20.36 -10.94
N ALA A 215 -8.94 -20.61 -11.98
CA ALA A 215 -7.53 -20.26 -11.97
C ALA A 215 -7.36 -18.75 -12.12
N TYR A 216 -6.32 -18.19 -11.50
CA TYR A 216 -6.05 -16.76 -11.43
C TYR A 216 -6.25 -16.02 -12.77
N ASN A 217 -5.54 -16.43 -13.82
CA ASN A 217 -5.60 -15.72 -15.11
C ASN A 217 -7.01 -15.72 -15.72
N PHE A 218 -7.77 -16.79 -15.52
CA PHE A 218 -9.12 -16.88 -16.03
C PHE A 218 -10.10 -16.01 -15.24
N ALA A 219 -10.04 -16.08 -13.90
CA ALA A 219 -10.88 -15.26 -13.04
C ALA A 219 -10.68 -13.76 -13.31
N VAL A 220 -9.41 -13.32 -13.38
CA VAL A 220 -9.07 -11.91 -13.66
C VAL A 220 -9.63 -11.44 -14.99
N VAL A 221 -9.52 -12.24 -16.07
CA VAL A 221 -10.03 -11.87 -17.40
C VAL A 221 -11.55 -11.75 -17.40
N VAL A 222 -12.24 -12.73 -16.84
CA VAL A 222 -13.71 -12.69 -16.73
C VAL A 222 -14.17 -11.47 -15.92
N ASP A 223 -13.48 -11.19 -14.81
CA ASP A 223 -13.83 -10.08 -13.95
C ASP A 223 -13.52 -8.73 -14.59
N ASP A 224 -12.33 -8.54 -15.14
CA ASP A 224 -11.94 -7.29 -15.80
C ASP A 224 -12.91 -6.98 -16.97
N ALA A 225 -13.30 -8.00 -17.74
CA ALA A 225 -14.26 -7.84 -18.83
C ALA A 225 -15.66 -7.46 -18.32
N LEU A 226 -16.22 -8.24 -17.37
CA LEU A 226 -17.59 -8.05 -16.89
C LEU A 226 -17.75 -6.83 -15.97
N MET A 227 -16.65 -6.35 -15.37
CA MET A 227 -16.60 -5.10 -14.63
C MET A 227 -16.28 -3.89 -15.52
N GLY A 228 -16.11 -4.10 -16.83
CA GLY A 228 -15.85 -3.03 -17.80
C GLY A 228 -14.50 -2.34 -17.57
N ILE A 229 -13.49 -3.04 -17.10
CA ILE A 229 -12.16 -2.47 -16.84
C ILE A 229 -11.52 -2.06 -18.15
N THR A 230 -11.21 -0.77 -18.28
CA THR A 230 -10.59 -0.19 -19.48
C THR A 230 -9.07 -0.16 -19.41
N HIS A 231 -8.51 -0.02 -18.20
CA HIS A 231 -7.06 0.08 -17.97
C HIS A 231 -6.64 -0.81 -16.80
N VAL A 232 -5.61 -1.62 -17.02
CA VAL A 232 -5.00 -2.51 -16.04
C VAL A 232 -3.65 -1.93 -15.61
N ILE A 233 -3.64 -1.22 -14.49
CA ILE A 233 -2.42 -0.68 -13.88
C ILE A 233 -2.04 -1.61 -12.72
N ARG A 234 -0.86 -2.26 -12.81
CA ARG A 234 -0.42 -3.26 -11.83
C ARG A 234 1.11 -3.41 -11.77
N GLY A 235 1.65 -4.16 -10.85
CA GLY A 235 3.07 -4.49 -10.78
C GLY A 235 3.55 -5.31 -11.98
N ASP A 236 4.81 -5.18 -12.35
CA ASP A 236 5.43 -5.88 -13.48
C ASP A 236 5.70 -7.37 -13.20
N ASP A 237 5.58 -7.82 -11.95
CA ASP A 237 5.53 -9.23 -11.57
C ASP A 237 4.37 -9.99 -12.25
N HIS A 238 3.34 -9.27 -12.68
CA HIS A 238 2.23 -9.79 -13.47
C HIS A 238 2.45 -9.74 -14.99
N LEU A 239 3.54 -9.20 -15.49
CA LEU A 239 3.79 -9.03 -16.93
C LEU A 239 3.74 -10.37 -17.69
N ALA A 240 4.31 -11.43 -17.11
CA ALA A 240 4.28 -12.78 -17.69
C ALA A 240 2.89 -13.44 -17.70
N ASN A 241 1.90 -12.87 -17.00
CA ASN A 241 0.49 -13.31 -17.06
C ASN A 241 -0.27 -12.65 -18.21
N THR A 242 0.14 -11.47 -18.64
CA THR A 242 -0.58 -10.65 -19.63
C THR A 242 -0.81 -11.38 -20.97
N PRO A 243 0.17 -12.06 -21.60
CA PRO A 243 -0.07 -12.78 -22.84
C PRO A 243 -1.11 -13.90 -22.67
N LYS A 244 -1.15 -14.58 -21.53
CA LYS A 244 -2.14 -15.61 -21.21
C LYS A 244 -3.54 -15.01 -21.10
N GLN A 245 -3.63 -13.85 -20.47
CA GLN A 245 -4.89 -13.11 -20.30
C GLN A 245 -5.40 -12.57 -21.64
N ILE A 246 -4.53 -12.05 -22.51
CA ILE A 246 -4.88 -11.61 -23.85
C ILE A 246 -5.52 -12.76 -24.66
N LEU A 247 -4.93 -13.96 -24.63
CA LEU A 247 -5.50 -15.13 -25.29
C LEU A 247 -6.91 -15.47 -24.77
N LEU A 248 -7.13 -15.29 -23.47
CA LEU A 248 -8.44 -15.55 -22.86
C LEU A 248 -9.47 -14.46 -23.20
N PHE A 249 -9.06 -13.18 -23.26
CA PHE A 249 -9.91 -12.10 -23.76
C PHE A 249 -10.39 -12.37 -25.16
N ASP A 250 -9.47 -12.77 -26.06
CA ASP A 250 -9.79 -13.10 -27.45
C ASP A 250 -10.73 -14.29 -27.57
N ALA A 251 -10.43 -15.35 -26.82
CA ALA A 251 -11.22 -16.57 -26.84
C ALA A 251 -12.66 -16.34 -26.32
N LEU A 252 -12.83 -15.47 -25.37
CA LEU A 252 -14.14 -15.09 -24.82
C LEU A 252 -14.85 -14.01 -25.66
N GLY A 253 -14.16 -13.39 -26.63
CA GLY A 253 -14.68 -12.29 -27.41
C GLY A 253 -14.87 -11.00 -26.63
N PHE A 254 -14.11 -10.82 -25.56
CA PHE A 254 -14.14 -9.61 -24.74
C PHE A 254 -13.18 -8.54 -25.24
N PRO A 255 -13.49 -7.25 -25.07
CA PRO A 255 -12.55 -6.18 -25.37
C PRO A 255 -11.35 -6.25 -24.44
N ARG A 256 -10.14 -6.08 -24.98
CA ARG A 256 -8.91 -6.07 -24.20
C ARG A 256 -8.74 -4.72 -23.53
N PRO A 257 -8.38 -4.68 -22.23
CA PRO A 257 -8.01 -3.43 -21.57
C PRO A 257 -6.62 -2.96 -22.04
N ASP A 258 -6.33 -1.69 -21.85
CA ASP A 258 -4.98 -1.13 -21.93
C ASP A 258 -4.13 -1.57 -20.72
N TYR A 259 -2.89 -1.97 -20.97
CA TYR A 259 -2.00 -2.44 -19.91
C TYR A 259 -0.92 -1.41 -19.56
N LEU A 260 -0.63 -1.30 -18.28
CA LEU A 260 0.48 -0.51 -17.74
C LEU A 260 1.11 -1.26 -16.57
N HIS A 261 2.33 -1.80 -16.79
CA HIS A 261 3.07 -2.55 -15.78
C HIS A 261 4.11 -1.67 -15.09
N LEU A 262 3.87 -1.40 -13.81
CA LEU A 262 4.70 -0.57 -12.96
C LEU A 262 5.96 -1.33 -12.52
N PRO A 263 7.16 -0.75 -12.62
CA PRO A 263 8.37 -1.33 -12.04
C PRO A 263 8.23 -1.54 -10.53
N PRO A 264 8.98 -2.49 -9.94
CA PRO A 264 8.90 -2.77 -8.51
C PRO A 264 9.40 -1.59 -7.67
N VAL A 265 8.96 -1.55 -6.41
CA VAL A 265 9.62 -0.76 -5.37
C VAL A 265 10.65 -1.65 -4.71
N VAL A 266 11.89 -1.18 -4.66
CA VAL A 266 13.04 -1.91 -4.14
C VAL A 266 13.63 -1.22 -2.92
N GLY A 267 14.25 -1.99 -2.04
CA GLY A 267 15.03 -1.49 -0.92
C GLY A 267 16.39 -0.92 -1.36
N SER A 268 17.17 -0.49 -0.38
CA SER A 268 18.54 0.01 -0.61
C SER A 268 19.48 -1.07 -1.21
N ASP A 269 19.16 -2.35 -0.99
CA ASP A 269 19.87 -3.50 -1.56
C ASP A 269 19.47 -3.85 -3.00
N GLY A 270 18.53 -3.09 -3.59
CA GLY A 270 18.00 -3.32 -4.94
C GLY A 270 17.02 -4.50 -5.06
N ARG A 271 16.69 -5.15 -3.96
CA ARG A 271 15.69 -6.24 -3.94
C ARG A 271 14.28 -5.69 -3.72
N PRO A 272 13.25 -6.35 -4.26
CA PRO A 272 11.87 -5.97 -3.95
C PRO A 272 11.65 -5.90 -2.44
N LEU A 273 10.98 -4.84 -1.97
CA LEU A 273 10.62 -4.68 -0.56
C LEU A 273 9.84 -5.92 -0.10
N ALA A 274 10.52 -6.81 0.62
CA ALA A 274 9.92 -8.04 1.10
C ALA A 274 9.00 -7.77 2.28
N LYS A 275 7.93 -8.59 2.42
CA LYS A 275 7.01 -8.61 3.57
C LYS A 275 7.71 -8.76 4.94
N ARG A 276 9.01 -9.02 4.98
CA ARG A 276 9.82 -9.31 6.18
C ARG A 276 10.45 -8.09 6.84
N GLU A 277 10.51 -6.96 6.18
CA GLU A 277 10.98 -5.70 6.77
C GLU A 277 9.77 -4.99 7.36
N GLY A 278 9.52 -5.23 8.64
CA GLY A 278 8.31 -4.80 9.36
C GLY A 278 7.98 -3.30 9.35
N GLY A 279 8.86 -2.45 8.81
CA GLY A 279 8.63 -1.01 8.60
C GLY A 279 7.86 -0.64 7.32
N ALA A 280 7.70 -1.56 6.36
CA ALA A 280 7.10 -1.28 5.06
C ALA A 280 5.58 -1.51 4.99
N SER A 281 4.91 -1.97 6.05
CA SER A 281 3.45 -2.13 6.09
C SER A 281 2.75 -0.82 6.43
N LEU A 282 1.57 -0.57 5.79
CA LEU A 282 0.78 0.62 6.06
C LEU A 282 0.34 0.72 7.53
N ALA A 283 -0.01 -0.42 8.13
CA ALA A 283 -0.39 -0.47 9.53
C ALA A 283 0.76 -0.03 10.46
N ALA A 284 2.02 -0.42 10.15
CA ALA A 284 3.18 0.03 10.90
C ALA A 284 3.44 1.53 10.71
N LEU A 285 3.37 2.04 9.47
CA LEU A 285 3.53 3.47 9.18
C LEU A 285 2.46 4.32 9.88
N ARG A 286 1.19 3.88 9.84
CA ARG A 286 0.09 4.53 10.58
C ARG A 286 0.35 4.50 12.09
N GLY A 287 0.79 3.36 12.64
CA GLY A 287 1.15 3.21 14.06
C GLY A 287 2.34 4.08 14.48
N ALA A 288 3.26 4.34 13.56
CA ALA A 288 4.37 5.28 13.71
C ALA A 288 3.94 6.76 13.52
N GLY A 289 2.64 7.05 13.29
CA GLY A 289 2.13 8.40 13.19
C GLY A 289 2.44 9.10 11.86
N ILE A 290 2.77 8.35 10.81
CA ILE A 290 2.86 8.91 9.47
C ILE A 290 1.46 9.38 9.02
N LEU A 291 1.39 10.59 8.48
CA LEU A 291 0.15 11.15 7.97
C LEU A 291 -0.20 10.57 6.60
N PRO A 292 -1.50 10.32 6.31
CA PRO A 292 -1.91 9.79 5.00
C PRO A 292 -1.51 10.70 3.84
N GLY A 293 -1.63 12.03 3.98
CA GLY A 293 -1.21 12.99 2.95
C GLY A 293 0.29 12.92 2.68
N ALA A 294 1.13 12.81 3.72
CA ALA A 294 2.57 12.65 3.59
C ALA A 294 2.93 11.34 2.86
N LEU A 295 2.25 10.25 3.22
CA LEU A 295 2.47 8.97 2.59
C LEU A 295 2.01 8.98 1.13
N ASN A 296 0.85 9.54 0.81
CA ASN A 296 0.37 9.67 -0.58
C ASN A 296 1.35 10.46 -1.45
N GLN A 297 1.83 11.60 -0.95
CA GLN A 297 2.81 12.41 -1.67
C GLN A 297 4.13 11.65 -1.87
N TYR A 298 4.59 10.94 -0.85
CA TYR A 298 5.77 10.08 -0.96
C TYR A 298 5.57 8.95 -1.98
N LEU A 299 4.47 8.18 -1.88
CA LEU A 299 4.14 7.10 -2.80
C LEU A 299 4.07 7.58 -4.26
N ALA A 300 3.55 8.78 -4.48
CA ALA A 300 3.50 9.39 -5.80
C ALA A 300 4.90 9.60 -6.40
N THR A 301 5.92 9.87 -5.58
CA THR A 301 7.31 10.01 -6.07
C THR A 301 7.97 8.68 -6.41
N LEU A 302 7.39 7.55 -6.01
CA LEU A 302 7.93 6.23 -6.29
C LEU A 302 7.62 5.78 -7.73
N GLY A 303 8.32 6.36 -8.68
CA GLY A 303 8.22 6.04 -10.09
C GLY A 303 7.37 6.99 -10.93
N TRP A 304 6.89 8.09 -10.37
CA TRP A 304 6.29 9.18 -11.13
C TRP A 304 7.10 10.46 -10.91
N ALA A 305 7.58 11.04 -12.00
CA ALA A 305 8.33 12.29 -11.95
C ALA A 305 7.37 13.46 -11.68
N GLN A 306 7.10 13.70 -10.40
CA GLN A 306 6.53 14.94 -9.93
C GLN A 306 7.56 16.07 -10.03
N THR A 307 7.07 17.29 -10.18
CA THR A 307 7.86 18.47 -9.82
C THR A 307 8.08 18.37 -8.31
N ASP A 308 9.32 18.20 -7.87
CA ASP A 308 9.67 18.22 -6.45
C ASP A 308 9.11 19.51 -5.85
N SER A 309 8.08 19.38 -5.04
CA SER A 309 7.54 20.49 -4.29
C SER A 309 7.94 20.35 -2.84
N ASP A 310 8.64 21.37 -2.31
CA ASP A 310 8.91 21.48 -0.88
C ASP A 310 7.67 21.98 -0.11
N ILE A 311 6.50 21.70 -0.64
CA ILE A 311 5.21 22.02 -0.02
C ILE A 311 4.31 20.78 0.00
N PRO A 312 3.42 20.65 0.98
CA PRO A 312 2.40 19.62 0.98
C PRO A 312 1.48 19.72 -0.23
N VAL A 313 1.24 18.59 -0.88
CA VAL A 313 0.33 18.47 -2.04
C VAL A 313 -0.84 17.57 -1.66
N GLU A 314 -2.04 18.10 -1.82
CA GLU A 314 -3.28 17.38 -1.53
C GLU A 314 -3.56 16.29 -2.58
N LEU A 315 -4.31 15.26 -2.20
CA LEU A 315 -4.55 14.08 -3.02
C LEU A 315 -5.25 14.42 -4.35
N GLU A 316 -6.19 15.35 -4.32
CA GLU A 316 -6.94 15.84 -5.50
C GLU A 316 -6.00 16.56 -6.48
N ARG A 317 -5.03 17.29 -5.97
CA ARG A 317 -4.02 17.95 -6.79
C ARG A 317 -3.08 16.93 -7.42
N LEU A 318 -2.69 15.88 -6.68
CA LEU A 318 -1.92 14.78 -7.25
C LEU A 318 -2.69 14.12 -8.40
N ALA A 319 -4.01 13.92 -8.26
CA ALA A 319 -4.84 13.36 -9.31
C ALA A 319 -4.92 14.25 -10.56
N ALA A 320 -5.09 15.54 -10.37
CA ALA A 320 -5.15 16.50 -11.48
C ALA A 320 -3.82 16.59 -12.28
N ASP A 321 -2.69 16.39 -11.60
CA ASP A 321 -1.36 16.47 -12.22
C ASP A 321 -0.87 15.12 -12.76
N PHE A 322 -1.54 14.01 -12.39
CA PHE A 322 -1.09 12.65 -12.72
C PHE A 322 -1.15 12.39 -14.23
N THR A 323 -0.04 11.92 -14.78
CA THR A 323 0.02 11.46 -16.17
C THR A 323 0.94 10.26 -16.30
N THR A 324 0.49 9.26 -17.04
CA THR A 324 1.26 8.05 -17.32
C THR A 324 2.51 8.30 -18.14
N ALA A 325 2.55 9.39 -18.92
CA ALA A 325 3.71 9.79 -19.73
C ALA A 325 4.96 10.14 -18.90
N LYS A 326 4.78 10.49 -17.62
CA LYS A 326 5.87 10.83 -16.70
C LYS A 326 6.27 9.64 -15.78
N LEU A 327 5.74 8.45 -16.02
CA LEU A 327 6.11 7.28 -15.24
C LEU A 327 7.50 6.78 -15.61
N SER A 328 8.27 6.37 -14.60
CA SER A 328 9.60 5.81 -14.77
C SER A 328 9.53 4.35 -15.25
N HIS A 329 10.44 3.99 -16.15
CA HIS A 329 10.65 2.60 -16.58
C HIS A 329 11.56 1.81 -15.62
N ARG A 330 12.16 2.48 -14.63
CA ARG A 330 13.13 1.90 -13.69
C ARG A 330 12.48 1.59 -12.35
N PRO A 331 12.99 0.59 -11.60
CA PRO A 331 12.60 0.38 -10.22
C PRO A 331 12.68 1.66 -9.40
N ALA A 332 11.71 1.85 -8.51
CA ALA A 332 11.71 2.95 -7.56
C ALA A 332 12.38 2.50 -6.26
N HIS A 333 13.32 3.28 -5.75
CA HIS A 333 13.98 2.98 -4.48
C HIS A 333 13.17 3.56 -3.31
N HIS A 334 12.93 2.71 -2.30
CA HIS A 334 12.36 3.17 -1.04
C HIS A 334 13.39 4.02 -0.30
N ASP A 335 12.95 5.21 0.10
CA ASP A 335 13.76 6.21 0.80
C ASP A 335 12.98 6.71 2.01
N GLU A 336 13.38 6.27 3.19
CA GLU A 336 12.75 6.61 4.46
C GLU A 336 12.97 8.08 4.83
N GLU A 337 14.15 8.64 4.51
CA GLU A 337 14.43 10.07 4.78
C GLU A 337 13.51 10.98 3.96
N ARG A 338 13.22 10.59 2.72
CA ARG A 338 12.28 11.30 1.86
C ARG A 338 10.84 11.21 2.39
N LEU A 339 10.42 10.04 2.91
CA LEU A 339 9.13 9.91 3.59
C LEU A 339 9.05 10.83 4.81
N HIS A 340 10.08 10.84 5.64
CA HIS A 340 10.15 11.75 6.80
C HIS A 340 10.20 13.23 6.40
N HIS A 341 10.80 13.57 5.27
CA HIS A 341 10.75 14.92 4.72
C HIS A 341 9.30 15.35 4.43
N PHE A 342 8.54 14.54 3.70
CA PHE A 342 7.12 14.84 3.44
C PHE A 342 6.30 14.86 4.73
N GLN A 343 6.59 13.96 5.69
CA GLN A 343 5.95 13.96 6.99
C GLN A 343 6.11 15.32 7.69
N ARG A 344 7.33 15.87 7.73
CA ARG A 344 7.58 17.19 8.33
C ARG A 344 6.82 18.31 7.62
N LEU A 345 6.76 18.29 6.28
CA LEU A 345 6.01 19.29 5.52
C LEU A 345 4.52 19.27 5.86
N HIS A 346 3.92 18.07 5.90
CA HIS A 346 2.50 17.91 6.22
C HIS A 346 2.18 18.24 7.69
N LEU A 347 3.03 17.84 8.64
CA LEU A 347 2.84 18.17 10.05
C LEU A 347 2.81 19.69 10.28
N ARG A 348 3.74 20.44 9.67
CA ARG A 348 3.81 21.91 9.80
C ARG A 348 2.57 22.63 9.26
N ARG A 349 1.83 22.01 8.37
CA ARG A 349 0.61 22.62 7.79
C ARG A 349 -0.66 22.29 8.56
N LEU A 350 -0.60 21.34 9.49
CA LEU A 350 -1.78 20.96 10.26
C LEU A 350 -2.23 22.10 11.18
N PRO A 351 -3.54 22.32 11.32
CA PRO A 351 -4.07 23.13 12.42
C PRO A 351 -3.61 22.59 13.77
N THR A 352 -3.29 23.48 14.68
CA THR A 352 -2.68 23.11 15.98
C THR A 352 -3.55 22.19 16.82
N ASP A 353 -4.86 22.36 16.79
CA ASP A 353 -5.82 21.51 17.48
C ASP A 353 -5.85 20.09 16.93
N LEU A 354 -5.77 19.93 15.61
CA LEU A 354 -5.66 18.63 14.96
C LEU A 354 -4.33 17.96 15.30
N LEU A 355 -3.21 18.70 15.22
CA LEU A 355 -1.91 18.19 15.62
C LEU A 355 -1.88 17.75 17.07
N ALA A 356 -2.49 18.53 17.98
CA ALA A 356 -2.61 18.17 19.38
C ALA A 356 -3.38 16.86 19.57
N HIS A 357 -4.49 16.70 18.84
CA HIS A 357 -5.27 15.44 18.85
C HIS A 357 -4.43 14.24 18.39
N LEU A 358 -3.66 14.39 17.34
CA LEU A 358 -2.77 13.34 16.82
C LEU A 358 -1.63 12.99 17.78
N CYS A 359 -1.19 13.91 18.63
CA CYS A 359 -0.16 13.68 19.64
C CYS A 359 -0.68 12.86 20.84
N ILE A 360 -1.97 12.96 21.21
CA ILE A 360 -2.55 12.32 22.40
C ILE A 360 -2.22 10.84 22.52
N PRO A 361 -2.42 9.97 21.49
CA PRO A 361 -2.14 8.55 21.62
C PRO A 361 -0.68 8.23 21.98
N PHE A 362 0.26 9.03 21.53
CA PHE A 362 1.68 8.86 21.83
C PHE A 362 1.98 9.24 23.29
N LEU A 363 1.37 10.31 23.77
CA LEU A 363 1.50 10.77 25.16
C LEU A 363 0.81 9.81 26.15
N GLN A 364 -0.31 9.19 25.74
CA GLN A 364 -0.98 8.15 26.52
C GLN A 364 -0.09 6.91 26.68
N ARG A 365 0.52 6.43 25.58
CA ARG A 365 1.47 5.31 25.62
C ARG A 365 2.68 5.58 26.53
N ALA A 366 3.11 6.84 26.61
CA ALA A 366 4.20 7.25 27.50
C ALA A 366 3.74 7.47 28.97
N GLY A 367 2.45 7.38 29.25
CA GLY A 367 1.87 7.60 30.58
C GLY A 367 1.89 9.06 31.02
N PHE A 368 1.89 10.01 30.08
CA PHE A 368 1.83 11.45 30.34
C PHE A 368 0.40 12.01 30.34
N VAL A 369 -0.52 11.30 29.69
CA VAL A 369 -1.93 11.67 29.53
C VAL A 369 -2.79 10.45 29.82
N ALA A 370 -3.91 10.64 30.51
CA ALA A 370 -4.84 9.56 30.85
C ALA A 370 -5.62 9.04 29.62
N THR A 371 -6.23 7.86 29.78
CA THR A 371 -7.12 7.27 28.78
C THR A 371 -8.51 7.02 29.38
N PRO A 372 -9.55 7.80 29.00
CA PRO A 372 -9.55 8.98 28.13
C PRO A 372 -8.86 10.19 28.78
N PRO A 373 -8.37 11.17 28.00
CA PRO A 373 -7.77 12.39 28.54
C PRO A 373 -8.84 13.28 29.17
N SER A 374 -8.50 13.91 30.30
CA SER A 374 -9.34 14.95 30.90
C SER A 374 -9.32 16.25 30.06
N PRO A 375 -10.31 17.14 30.18
CA PRO A 375 -10.29 18.44 29.51
C PRO A 375 -9.02 19.27 29.82
N ALA A 376 -8.56 19.26 31.07
CA ALA A 376 -7.33 19.96 31.46
C ALA A 376 -6.07 19.37 30.80
N GLU A 377 -6.00 18.04 30.64
CA GLU A 377 -4.90 17.41 29.91
C GLU A 377 -4.94 17.75 28.42
N GLN A 378 -6.15 17.79 27.80
CA GLN A 378 -6.32 18.21 26.41
C GLN A 378 -5.84 19.66 26.20
N GLU A 379 -6.27 20.59 27.07
CA GLU A 379 -5.83 21.99 27.04
C GLU A 379 -4.32 22.09 27.18
N ARG A 380 -3.73 21.32 28.11
CA ARG A 380 -2.27 21.28 28.32
C ARG A 380 -1.53 20.75 27.09
N VAL A 381 -2.00 19.68 26.47
CA VAL A 381 -1.41 19.14 25.24
C VAL A 381 -1.50 20.18 24.13
N THR A 382 -2.64 20.83 23.96
CA THR A 382 -2.81 21.90 22.97
C THR A 382 -1.82 23.05 23.21
N ALA A 383 -1.66 23.50 24.44
CA ALA A 383 -0.69 24.55 24.78
C ALA A 383 0.76 24.12 24.46
N ILE A 384 1.12 22.87 24.73
CA ILE A 384 2.44 22.32 24.38
C ILE A 384 2.63 22.29 22.86
N VAL A 385 1.63 21.83 22.13
CA VAL A 385 1.70 21.75 20.66
C VAL A 385 1.72 23.13 20.01
N VAL A 386 0.96 24.11 20.54
CA VAL A 386 1.07 25.53 20.11
C VAL A 386 2.50 26.03 20.23
N ALA A 387 3.14 25.74 21.38
CA ALA A 387 4.49 26.23 21.66
C ALA A 387 5.60 25.53 20.87
N LEU A 388 5.36 24.31 20.42
CA LEU A 388 6.37 23.44 19.79
C LEU A 388 6.01 23.06 18.35
N HIS A 389 4.99 23.67 17.75
CA HIS A 389 4.43 23.27 16.46
C HIS A 389 5.50 23.02 15.39
N ASP A 390 6.44 23.94 15.24
CA ASP A 390 7.49 23.87 14.23
C ASP A 390 8.63 22.89 14.59
N GLU A 391 8.70 22.46 15.86
CA GLU A 391 9.71 21.52 16.37
C GLU A 391 9.22 20.06 16.32
N ILE A 392 7.91 19.82 16.10
CA ILE A 392 7.34 18.49 16.01
C ILE A 392 7.55 17.94 14.59
N HIS A 393 8.55 17.07 14.44
CA HIS A 393 8.92 16.48 13.15
C HIS A 393 8.46 15.02 13.02
N HIS A 394 8.28 14.36 14.17
CA HIS A 394 7.91 12.95 14.25
C HIS A 394 7.10 12.70 15.51
N LEU A 395 5.86 12.23 15.38
CA LEU A 395 4.94 12.09 16.51
C LEU A 395 5.42 11.12 17.60
N PRO A 396 6.02 9.96 17.29
CA PRO A 396 6.58 9.04 18.28
C PRO A 396 7.67 9.63 19.18
N ASP A 397 8.41 10.63 18.69
CA ASP A 397 9.51 11.23 19.45
C ASP A 397 9.03 12.31 20.44
N LEU A 398 7.81 12.81 20.24
CA LEU A 398 7.25 13.87 21.05
C LEU A 398 7.27 13.56 22.55
N PRO A 399 6.88 12.36 23.04
CA PRO A 399 6.93 12.05 24.46
C PRO A 399 8.32 12.25 25.06
N GLU A 400 9.37 11.83 24.36
CA GLU A 400 10.74 12.03 24.81
C GLU A 400 11.11 13.51 24.76
N GLN A 401 10.74 14.23 23.70
CA GLN A 401 11.04 15.66 23.54
C GLN A 401 10.46 16.51 24.67
N ILE A 402 9.27 16.15 25.18
CA ILE A 402 8.54 16.93 26.18
C ILE A 402 8.49 16.28 27.57
N ALA A 403 9.21 15.18 27.78
CA ALA A 403 9.20 14.44 29.06
C ALA A 403 9.45 15.35 30.25
N TYR A 404 10.31 16.37 30.12
CA TYR A 404 10.62 17.35 31.14
C TYR A 404 9.42 18.22 31.56
N LEU A 405 8.37 18.33 30.75
CA LEU A 405 7.14 19.04 31.12
C LEU A 405 6.25 18.23 32.07
N PHE A 406 6.40 16.92 32.09
CA PHE A 406 5.60 15.99 32.89
C PHE A 406 6.37 15.42 34.09
N ARG A 407 7.68 15.28 33.95
CA ARG A 407 8.58 14.75 35.00
C ARG A 407 9.77 15.70 35.19
N PRO A 408 10.01 16.17 36.41
CA PRO A 408 11.18 17.00 36.65
C PRO A 408 12.45 16.20 36.34
N PRO A 409 13.43 16.81 35.68
CA PRO A 409 14.70 16.14 35.41
C PRO A 409 15.44 15.87 36.74
N ALA A 410 16.25 14.80 36.77
CA ALA A 410 17.00 14.43 37.95
C ALA A 410 18.00 15.54 38.34
N ALA A 411 17.77 16.22 39.47
CA ALA A 411 18.57 17.37 39.91
C ALA A 411 20.07 17.06 40.03
N GLU A 412 20.42 15.86 40.50
CA GLU A 412 21.79 15.39 40.58
C GLU A 412 22.50 15.24 39.22
N ALA A 413 21.78 14.74 38.21
CA ALA A 413 22.32 14.61 36.85
C ALA A 413 22.57 15.98 36.19
N ILE A 414 21.70 16.96 36.48
CA ILE A 414 21.87 18.33 36.01
C ILE A 414 23.03 19.01 36.72
N ALA A 415 23.14 18.87 38.05
CA ALA A 415 24.24 19.41 38.82
C ALA A 415 25.59 18.92 38.30
N ARG A 416 25.69 17.61 37.92
CA ARG A 416 26.91 17.08 37.29
C ARG A 416 27.21 17.71 35.92
N ARG A 417 26.21 18.06 35.12
CA ARG A 417 26.39 18.75 33.82
C ARG A 417 26.80 20.20 33.96
N LEU A 418 26.43 20.83 35.07
CA LEU A 418 26.79 22.21 35.41
C LEU A 418 28.12 22.33 36.16
N ALA A 419 28.61 21.22 36.75
CA ALA A 419 29.84 21.17 37.54
C ALA A 419 31.11 21.67 36.83
N PRO A 420 31.32 21.49 35.53
CA PRO A 420 32.49 22.02 34.81
C PRO A 420 32.56 23.55 34.75
N ALA A 421 31.47 24.25 35.07
CA ALA A 421 31.41 25.72 35.12
C ALA A 421 30.62 26.18 36.33
N PRO A 422 31.09 25.85 37.55
CA PRO A 422 30.31 26.06 38.77
C PRO A 422 30.03 27.55 39.03
N ASP A 423 30.97 28.41 38.74
CA ASP A 423 30.84 29.86 38.99
C ASP A 423 29.79 30.48 38.06
N ALA A 424 29.82 30.14 36.80
CA ALA A 424 28.83 30.62 35.80
C ALA A 424 27.43 30.08 36.10
N ALA A 425 27.28 28.79 36.45
CA ALA A 425 26.02 28.19 36.81
C ALA A 425 25.44 28.73 38.10
N THR A 426 26.29 28.88 39.13
CA THR A 426 25.89 29.41 40.42
C THR A 426 25.55 30.92 40.31
N ALA A 427 26.32 31.68 39.55
CA ALA A 427 26.04 33.07 39.24
C ALA A 427 24.73 33.22 38.47
N THR A 428 24.44 32.31 37.50
CA THR A 428 23.23 32.36 36.70
C THR A 428 21.98 31.98 37.48
N ILE A 429 22.07 30.96 38.35
CA ILE A 429 20.96 30.60 39.25
C ILE A 429 20.73 31.68 40.29
N ARG A 430 21.79 32.34 40.79
CA ARG A 430 21.68 33.51 41.65
C ARG A 430 21.17 34.72 40.90
N ALA A 431 21.59 34.92 39.67
CA ALA A 431 21.15 36.02 38.80
C ALA A 431 19.68 35.94 38.41
N ALA A 432 19.14 34.75 38.23
CA ALA A 432 17.69 34.56 38.13
C ALA A 432 16.95 35.06 39.38
N ALA A 433 17.65 35.12 40.51
CA ALA A 433 17.11 35.68 41.76
C ALA A 433 17.41 37.19 41.93
N THR A 434 18.37 37.78 41.25
CA THR A 434 18.88 39.12 41.51
C THR A 434 19.05 40.05 40.34
N ALA A 435 18.61 39.73 39.15
CA ALA A 435 18.69 40.60 37.94
C ALA A 435 20.11 41.12 37.65
N SER A 436 21.13 40.32 37.79
CA SER A 436 22.53 40.74 37.59
C SER A 436 23.02 40.46 36.19
N GLY A 437 23.65 41.39 35.57
CA GLY A 437 24.39 41.57 34.33
C GLY A 437 24.88 40.42 33.41
N LEU A 438 24.49 39.18 33.65
CA LEU A 438 24.78 38.08 32.73
C LEU A 438 23.80 38.10 31.56
N THR A 439 24.32 38.01 30.35
CA THR A 439 23.53 38.04 29.11
C THR A 439 23.85 36.87 28.21
N GLY A 440 22.95 36.58 27.26
CA GLY A 440 23.15 35.58 26.22
C GLY A 440 23.28 34.15 26.75
N ARG A 441 24.07 33.33 26.09
CA ARG A 441 24.20 31.89 26.37
C ARG A 441 24.65 31.56 27.77
N ALA A 442 25.47 32.43 28.37
CA ALA A 442 25.95 32.27 29.75
C ALA A 442 24.83 32.36 30.80
N PHE A 443 23.75 33.09 30.52
CA PHE A 443 22.56 33.16 31.36
C PHE A 443 21.53 32.08 30.99
N PHE A 444 21.17 32.00 29.72
CA PHE A 444 20.03 31.19 29.30
C PHE A 444 20.29 29.68 29.36
N LEU A 445 21.52 29.22 29.05
CA LEU A 445 21.81 27.77 28.98
C LEU A 445 21.73 27.11 30.38
N PRO A 446 22.33 27.57 31.45
CA PRO A 446 22.18 26.96 32.76
C PRO A 446 20.74 26.97 33.30
N VAL A 447 19.99 28.05 33.06
CA VAL A 447 18.58 28.12 33.43
C VAL A 447 17.76 27.06 32.62
N ARG A 448 17.99 26.95 31.33
CA ARG A 448 17.36 25.93 30.51
C ARG A 448 17.69 24.52 30.99
N LEU A 449 18.96 24.22 31.23
CA LEU A 449 19.38 22.93 31.77
C LEU A 449 18.70 22.63 33.11
N ALA A 450 18.60 23.64 34.00
CA ALA A 450 17.92 23.49 35.27
C ALA A 450 16.42 23.16 35.12
N LEU A 451 15.75 23.78 34.19
CA LEU A 451 14.32 23.57 33.95
C LEU A 451 14.00 22.29 33.21
N THR A 452 14.84 21.89 32.26
CA THR A 452 14.52 20.86 31.28
C THR A 452 15.48 19.66 31.25
N GLY A 453 16.68 19.81 31.77
CA GLY A 453 17.78 18.86 31.60
C GLY A 453 18.44 18.91 30.21
N ARG A 454 18.01 19.81 29.32
CA ARG A 454 18.43 19.92 27.92
C ARG A 454 19.08 21.26 27.63
N ASP A 455 19.95 21.29 26.63
CA ASP A 455 20.65 22.48 26.13
C ASP A 455 19.96 23.16 24.94
N HIS A 456 18.90 22.55 24.42
CA HIS A 456 18.08 22.99 23.31
C HIS A 456 16.58 22.88 23.64
N GLY A 457 15.71 23.41 22.77
CA GLY A 457 14.25 23.41 22.91
C GLY A 457 13.66 24.83 22.91
N PRO A 458 12.39 25.01 23.29
CA PRO A 458 11.68 26.29 23.21
C PRO A 458 12.41 27.40 23.98
N ASP A 459 12.13 28.66 23.64
CA ASP A 459 12.69 29.78 24.36
C ASP A 459 12.26 29.77 25.86
N LEU A 460 13.01 30.56 26.69
CA LEU A 460 12.81 30.50 28.13
C LEU A 460 11.44 31.02 28.56
N ALA A 461 10.87 32.00 27.85
CA ALA A 461 9.54 32.53 28.17
C ALA A 461 8.45 31.46 27.91
N THR A 462 8.54 30.78 26.80
CA THR A 462 7.68 29.63 26.47
C THR A 462 7.82 28.52 27.52
N LEU A 463 9.03 28.17 27.93
CA LEU A 463 9.25 27.17 28.98
C LEU A 463 8.60 27.55 30.31
N LEU A 464 8.75 28.82 30.74
CA LEU A 464 8.14 29.31 31.96
C LEU A 464 6.60 29.32 31.88
N MET A 465 6.05 29.62 30.73
CA MET A 465 4.61 29.55 30.49
C MET A 465 4.10 28.08 30.58
N LEU A 466 4.79 27.14 29.96
CA LEU A 466 4.40 25.71 29.95
C LEU A 466 4.57 25.02 31.32
N LEU A 467 5.62 25.33 32.06
CA LEU A 467 5.89 24.77 33.39
C LEU A 467 5.08 25.46 34.50
N GLY A 468 4.75 26.71 34.31
CA GLY A 468 4.24 27.57 35.37
C GLY A 468 5.35 28.02 36.33
N THR A 469 5.12 29.18 36.98
CA THR A 469 6.12 29.81 37.87
C THR A 469 6.46 28.98 39.10
N THR A 470 5.48 28.25 39.63
CA THR A 470 5.66 27.41 40.84
C THR A 470 6.59 26.24 40.55
N GLU A 471 6.36 25.50 39.48
CA GLU A 471 7.18 24.35 39.09
C GLU A 471 8.58 24.79 38.66
N ALA A 472 8.67 25.83 37.83
CA ALA A 472 9.96 26.39 37.41
C ALA A 472 10.82 26.80 38.63
N ARG A 473 10.22 27.49 39.62
CA ARG A 473 10.90 27.87 40.87
C ARG A 473 11.34 26.63 41.68
N ALA A 474 10.49 25.62 41.79
CA ALA A 474 10.82 24.39 42.52
C ALA A 474 12.03 23.69 41.89
N ARG A 475 12.10 23.58 40.56
CA ARG A 475 13.23 22.98 39.84
C ARG A 475 14.54 23.76 40.02
N LEU A 476 14.48 25.06 39.90
CA LEU A 476 15.65 25.92 40.14
C LEU A 476 16.16 25.78 41.57
N LEU A 477 15.27 25.71 42.57
CA LEU A 477 15.65 25.52 43.98
C LEU A 477 16.22 24.12 44.24
N ALA A 478 15.65 23.07 43.63
CA ALA A 478 16.15 21.68 43.77
C ALA A 478 17.62 21.56 43.33
N ILE A 479 18.00 22.19 42.23
CA ILE A 479 19.37 22.13 41.70
C ILE A 479 20.35 22.88 42.60
N ARG A 480 19.94 23.98 43.22
CA ARG A 480 20.77 24.73 44.10
C ARG A 480 21.39 23.89 45.24
N HIS A 481 20.66 22.88 45.72
CA HIS A 481 21.14 21.97 46.77
C HIS A 481 22.20 20.97 46.30
N HIS A 482 22.36 20.76 45.01
CA HIS A 482 23.30 19.81 44.41
C HIS A 482 24.53 20.48 43.76
N LEU A 483 24.58 21.82 43.72
CA LEU A 483 25.75 22.53 43.22
C LEU A 483 26.79 22.66 44.32
N PRO A 484 28.10 22.54 44.01
CA PRO A 484 29.16 22.80 44.98
C PRO A 484 29.05 24.24 45.51
N ARG A 485 29.36 24.40 46.80
CA ARG A 485 29.36 25.71 47.50
C ARG A 485 30.52 26.57 47.05
#